data_e8fed10354c6736df66e8def72a89498
#
_entry.id   e8fed10354c6736df66e8def72a89498
#
_cell.length_a   1.000
_cell.length_b   1.000
_cell.length_c   1.000
_cell.angle_alpha   90.00
_cell.angle_beta   90.00
_cell.angle_gamma   90.00
#
_symmetry.space_group_name_H-M   'P 1'
#
loop_
_entity.id
_entity.type
_entity.pdbx_description
1 polymer ?
#
loop_
_entity_poly.entity_id
_entity_poly.type
_entity_poly.pdbx_seq_one_letter_code
_entity_poly.pdbx_strand_id
1 'polypeptide(L)'
;MSTPPDFLYPWALVLLPLAALPLLRRSIDTLPYSWVAWLPRDRAGRVIAFIWRAAAMVALAAVIVGLAGPGWSGEQTRITGTGAEILILMDGSGSMNQPISSGSMNVADAPTAGETKNQMARDAITAFVAQRVNDRFAFMLFGTHPMLAVPFTRDRTVIDAAIAATGVGRGTPDTLLDRGIQYAVELFDGRARTSSRAIVLVSDGGARLDDVAREHIRAGLSRNGVAFYFVYLRSGIYSPDLHIRPADTDHSPEAELHRFFLSLPTPYRLYQADSPQQVARAMSDIARNENAPVSFVERLPRQDRSTWCYATALVCCALLTGVWFMQKRSLR
;
A
#
# COMPACT_ATOMS: atom_id res chain seq x y z
N MET A 1 4.26 -0.30 -27.53
CA MET A 1 5.22 0.77 -27.92
C MET A 1 6.27 0.82 -26.83
N SER A 2 7.52 0.51 -27.15
CA SER A 2 8.63 0.53 -26.17
C SER A 2 8.89 1.97 -25.75
N THR A 3 8.73 2.28 -24.49
CA THR A 3 9.10 3.58 -23.93
C THR A 3 10.60 3.82 -24.16
N PRO A 4 11.01 5.05 -24.53
CA PRO A 4 12.43 5.36 -24.73
C PRO A 4 13.20 5.10 -23.40
N PRO A 5 14.47 4.71 -23.50
CA PRO A 5 15.30 4.54 -22.32
C PRO A 5 15.39 5.86 -21.54
N ASP A 6 15.18 5.78 -20.25
CA ASP A 6 15.26 6.92 -19.34
C ASP A 6 16.59 6.88 -18.56
N PHE A 7 17.21 8.05 -18.37
CA PHE A 7 18.47 8.19 -17.65
C PHE A 7 18.24 8.82 -16.29
N LEU A 8 18.78 8.20 -15.23
CA LEU A 8 18.68 8.74 -13.87
C LEU A 8 19.47 10.06 -13.73
N TYR A 9 20.64 10.12 -14.37
CA TYR A 9 21.53 11.29 -14.35
C TYR A 9 21.94 11.68 -15.76
N PRO A 10 21.08 12.30 -16.57
CA PRO A 10 21.35 12.64 -17.97
C PRO A 10 22.56 13.57 -18.13
N TRP A 11 22.88 14.39 -17.12
CA TRP A 11 24.05 15.26 -17.11
C TRP A 11 25.39 14.51 -17.21
N ALA A 12 25.44 13.24 -16.77
CA ALA A 12 26.64 12.41 -16.87
C ALA A 12 27.04 12.13 -18.32
N LEU A 13 26.09 12.18 -19.27
CA LEU A 13 26.38 12.02 -20.70
C LEU A 13 27.24 13.16 -21.27
N VAL A 14 27.29 14.32 -20.61
CA VAL A 14 28.20 15.43 -21.00
C VAL A 14 29.66 15.00 -20.89
N LEU A 15 29.99 13.98 -20.11
CA LEU A 15 31.35 13.43 -19.98
C LEU A 15 31.70 12.46 -21.13
N LEU A 16 30.78 12.11 -22.03
CA LEU A 16 31.03 11.20 -23.15
C LEU A 16 32.23 11.61 -24.06
N PRO A 17 32.52 12.90 -24.34
CA PRO A 17 33.70 13.30 -25.07
C PRO A 17 35.02 12.87 -24.43
N LEU A 18 35.04 12.70 -23.07
CA LEU A 18 36.25 12.19 -22.38
C LEU A 18 36.59 10.75 -22.81
N ALA A 19 35.62 9.98 -23.31
CA ALA A 19 35.89 8.64 -23.83
C ALA A 19 36.82 8.64 -25.05
N ALA A 20 37.00 9.78 -25.73
CA ALA A 20 37.95 9.95 -26.83
C ALA A 20 39.41 10.23 -26.38
N LEU A 21 39.67 10.44 -25.09
CA LEU A 21 40.99 10.69 -24.52
C LEU A 21 42.07 9.65 -24.92
N PRO A 22 41.76 8.32 -24.98
CA PRO A 22 42.75 7.33 -25.42
C PRO A 22 43.24 7.51 -26.88
N LEU A 23 42.45 8.18 -27.73
CA LEU A 23 42.86 8.50 -29.10
C LEU A 23 43.85 9.64 -29.18
N LEU A 24 43.78 10.58 -28.25
CA LEU A 24 44.65 11.77 -28.21
C LEU A 24 46.03 11.46 -27.61
N ARG A 25 46.19 10.35 -26.89
CA ARG A 25 47.47 9.90 -26.36
C ARG A 25 48.38 9.47 -27.52
N ARG A 26 49.27 10.33 -27.95
CA ARG A 26 50.43 9.97 -28.79
C ARG A 26 51.34 9.06 -27.97
N SER A 27 51.74 7.90 -28.52
CA SER A 27 52.77 7.07 -27.89
C SER A 27 54.07 7.85 -27.79
N ILE A 28 54.44 8.22 -26.55
CA ILE A 28 55.64 9.01 -26.26
C ILE A 28 56.90 8.13 -26.29
N ASP A 29 56.74 6.81 -26.35
CA ASP A 29 57.86 5.85 -26.40
C ASP A 29 58.30 5.55 -27.84
N THR A 30 58.71 6.57 -28.55
CA THR A 30 59.51 6.40 -29.77
C THR A 30 60.99 6.42 -29.37
N LEU A 31 61.61 5.27 -29.22
CA LEU A 31 63.06 5.18 -29.18
C LEU A 31 63.58 5.71 -30.51
N PRO A 32 64.47 6.73 -30.51
CA PRO A 32 65.10 7.24 -31.73
C PRO A 32 66.07 6.21 -32.23
N TYR A 33 65.67 5.43 -33.21
CA TYR A 33 66.58 4.47 -33.91
C TYR A 33 67.00 5.08 -35.23
N SER A 34 68.29 5.18 -35.44
CA SER A 34 68.88 5.94 -36.53
C SER A 34 68.64 5.34 -37.92
N TRP A 35 68.18 4.08 -38.07
CA TRP A 35 67.98 3.45 -39.38
C TRP A 35 66.79 2.48 -39.37
N VAL A 36 65.62 2.93 -39.78
CA VAL A 36 64.36 2.16 -39.81
C VAL A 36 64.04 1.65 -41.23
N ALA A 37 64.88 1.92 -42.25
CA ALA A 37 64.58 1.65 -43.66
C ALA A 37 64.38 0.14 -43.97
N TRP A 38 64.89 -0.74 -43.16
CA TRP A 38 64.85 -2.19 -43.34
C TRP A 38 63.81 -2.93 -42.51
N LEU A 39 63.05 -2.25 -41.65
CA LEU A 39 62.01 -2.90 -40.88
C LEU A 39 60.71 -3.09 -41.73
N PRO A 40 60.20 -4.34 -41.82
CA PRO A 40 58.91 -4.57 -42.46
C PRO A 40 57.81 -3.76 -41.73
N ARG A 41 56.89 -3.20 -42.51
CA ARG A 41 55.73 -2.46 -41.96
C ARG A 41 54.92 -3.41 -41.05
N ASP A 42 55.02 -3.24 -39.77
CA ASP A 42 54.25 -4.02 -38.78
C ASP A 42 52.77 -3.66 -38.86
N ARG A 43 52.04 -4.44 -39.66
CA ARG A 43 50.57 -4.31 -39.77
C ARG A 43 49.87 -4.88 -38.54
N ALA A 44 50.44 -5.93 -37.91
CA ALA A 44 49.87 -6.60 -36.76
C ALA A 44 49.94 -5.69 -35.52
N GLY A 45 51.08 -5.04 -35.27
CA GLY A 45 51.19 -4.10 -34.14
C GLY A 45 50.27 -2.90 -34.26
N ARG A 46 50.03 -2.41 -35.50
CA ARG A 46 49.04 -1.31 -35.70
C ARG A 46 47.62 -1.75 -35.41
N VAL A 47 47.24 -2.94 -35.78
CA VAL A 47 45.90 -3.50 -35.49
C VAL A 47 45.73 -3.71 -33.98
N ILE A 48 46.73 -4.27 -33.31
CA ILE A 48 46.71 -4.45 -31.85
C ILE A 48 46.60 -3.09 -31.12
N ALA A 49 47.38 -2.10 -31.54
CA ALA A 49 47.32 -0.77 -30.96
C ALA A 49 45.96 -0.11 -31.20
N PHE A 50 45.31 -0.33 -32.32
CA PHE A 50 43.96 0.15 -32.60
C PHE A 50 42.93 -0.54 -31.71
N ILE A 51 42.99 -1.87 -31.60
CA ILE A 51 42.09 -2.65 -30.72
C ILE A 51 42.23 -2.20 -29.26
N TRP A 52 43.46 -1.98 -28.80
CA TRP A 52 43.75 -1.48 -27.46
C TRP A 52 43.09 -0.10 -27.19
N ARG A 53 43.24 0.84 -28.10
CA ARG A 53 42.65 2.17 -27.99
C ARG A 53 41.11 2.10 -28.04
N ALA A 54 40.58 1.26 -28.93
CA ALA A 54 39.14 1.06 -29.04
C ALA A 54 38.56 0.44 -27.74
N ALA A 55 39.24 -0.55 -27.17
CA ALA A 55 38.83 -1.16 -25.92
C ALA A 55 38.86 -0.15 -24.76
N ALA A 56 39.87 0.72 -24.68
CA ALA A 56 39.92 1.78 -23.67
C ALA A 56 38.80 2.81 -23.82
N MET A 57 38.48 3.19 -25.08
CA MET A 57 37.34 4.08 -25.36
C MET A 57 36.03 3.45 -24.93
N VAL A 58 35.79 2.19 -25.31
CA VAL A 58 34.56 1.47 -24.95
C VAL A 58 34.44 1.32 -23.43
N ALA A 59 35.54 0.99 -22.74
CA ALA A 59 35.55 0.92 -21.28
C ALA A 59 35.10 2.23 -20.63
N LEU A 60 35.69 3.35 -21.07
CA LEU A 60 35.40 4.67 -20.51
C LEU A 60 33.95 5.11 -20.85
N ALA A 61 33.55 4.91 -22.09
CA ALA A 61 32.17 5.17 -22.51
C ALA A 61 31.14 4.35 -21.73
N ALA A 62 31.41 3.07 -21.50
CA ALA A 62 30.55 2.18 -20.73
C ALA A 62 30.44 2.61 -19.26
N VAL A 63 31.52 3.09 -18.64
CA VAL A 63 31.47 3.67 -17.28
C VAL A 63 30.61 4.92 -17.26
N ILE A 64 30.79 5.83 -18.21
CA ILE A 64 30.05 7.09 -18.28
C ILE A 64 28.55 6.81 -18.50
N VAL A 65 28.19 5.92 -19.40
CA VAL A 65 26.80 5.51 -19.64
C VAL A 65 26.23 4.78 -18.40
N GLY A 66 27.04 3.96 -17.74
CA GLY A 66 26.65 3.30 -16.49
C GLY A 66 26.34 4.30 -15.37
N LEU A 67 27.16 5.38 -15.25
CA LEU A 67 26.93 6.49 -14.32
C LEU A 67 25.66 7.29 -14.66
N ALA A 68 25.32 7.42 -15.95
CA ALA A 68 24.06 8.04 -16.37
C ALA A 68 22.83 7.21 -15.93
N GLY A 69 23.02 5.95 -15.52
CA GLY A 69 22.00 5.06 -15.02
C GLY A 69 20.91 4.78 -16.06
N PRO A 70 21.21 4.07 -17.16
CA PRO A 70 20.18 3.70 -18.16
C PRO A 70 19.17 2.76 -17.56
N GLY A 71 17.89 3.03 -17.78
CA GLY A 71 16.80 2.19 -17.30
C GLY A 71 15.55 2.41 -18.11
N TRP A 72 14.53 1.59 -17.86
CA TRP A 72 13.19 1.83 -18.33
C TRP A 72 12.30 2.22 -17.16
N SER A 73 11.65 3.37 -17.26
CA SER A 73 10.57 3.74 -16.36
C SER A 73 9.49 2.68 -16.47
N GLY A 74 9.14 2.09 -15.33
CA GLY A 74 8.20 0.98 -15.32
C GLY A 74 6.89 1.33 -16.01
N GLU A 75 6.45 0.45 -16.86
CA GLU A 75 5.16 0.55 -17.54
C GLU A 75 4.05 0.65 -16.50
N GLN A 76 3.10 1.57 -16.71
CA GLN A 76 1.91 1.65 -15.87
C GLN A 76 1.06 0.42 -16.16
N THR A 77 1.22 -0.61 -15.34
CA THR A 77 0.43 -1.83 -15.48
C THR A 77 -0.85 -1.67 -14.67
N ARG A 78 -1.99 -1.87 -15.31
CA ARG A 78 -3.25 -2.04 -14.60
C ARG A 78 -3.23 -3.41 -13.94
N ILE A 79 -3.03 -3.41 -12.63
CA ILE A 79 -3.15 -4.63 -11.83
C ILE A 79 -4.58 -4.68 -11.32
N THR A 80 -5.28 -5.76 -11.63
CA THR A 80 -6.58 -6.04 -11.03
C THR A 80 -6.30 -6.74 -9.70
N GLY A 81 -6.41 -5.99 -8.61
CA GLY A 81 -6.31 -6.55 -7.26
C GLY A 81 -7.60 -7.29 -6.89
N THR A 82 -7.49 -8.52 -6.44
CA THR A 82 -8.58 -9.25 -5.80
C THR A 82 -8.39 -9.21 -4.30
N GLY A 83 -9.41 -8.77 -3.57
CA GLY A 83 -9.40 -8.63 -2.11
C GLY A 83 -9.48 -7.18 -1.65
N ALA A 84 -9.98 -6.98 -0.43
CA ALA A 84 -10.15 -5.69 0.21
C ALA A 84 -9.22 -5.55 1.43
N GLU A 85 -8.90 -4.31 1.81
CA GLU A 85 -8.35 -3.96 3.11
C GLU A 85 -9.52 -3.44 3.97
N ILE A 86 -9.98 -4.24 4.91
CA ILE A 86 -11.14 -3.94 5.74
C ILE A 86 -10.69 -3.74 7.18
N LEU A 87 -10.93 -2.55 7.71
CA LEU A 87 -10.75 -2.27 9.12
C LEU A 87 -12.09 -2.39 9.83
N ILE A 88 -12.17 -3.28 10.81
CA ILE A 88 -13.32 -3.43 11.69
C ILE A 88 -13.06 -2.60 12.93
N LEU A 89 -13.89 -1.57 13.12
CA LEU A 89 -13.87 -0.67 14.25
C LEU A 89 -15.05 -0.98 15.14
N MET A 90 -14.81 -1.69 16.25
CA MET A 90 -15.84 -2.18 17.14
C MET A 90 -15.91 -1.35 18.43
N ASP A 91 -17.11 -1.02 18.82
CA ASP A 91 -17.40 -0.34 20.07
C ASP A 91 -17.15 -1.25 21.27
N GLY A 92 -16.27 -0.82 22.18
CA GLY A 92 -15.95 -1.49 23.43
C GLY A 92 -16.61 -0.86 24.65
N SER A 93 -17.59 0.02 24.46
CA SER A 93 -18.30 0.70 25.57
C SER A 93 -19.21 -0.26 26.36
N GLY A 94 -19.53 0.14 27.58
CA GLY A 94 -20.37 -0.67 28.47
C GLY A 94 -21.80 -0.90 27.94
N SER A 95 -22.31 0.01 27.09
CA SER A 95 -23.61 -0.12 26.44
C SER A 95 -23.70 -1.33 25.49
N MET A 96 -22.59 -1.76 24.92
CA MET A 96 -22.51 -2.94 24.07
C MET A 96 -22.73 -4.26 24.83
N ASN A 97 -22.55 -4.25 26.15
CA ASN A 97 -22.81 -5.42 26.99
C ASN A 97 -24.26 -5.52 27.46
N GLN A 98 -25.11 -4.56 27.07
CA GLN A 98 -26.53 -4.63 27.38
C GLN A 98 -27.22 -5.67 26.48
N PRO A 99 -28.25 -6.35 27.02
CA PRO A 99 -29.06 -7.27 26.22
C PRO A 99 -29.81 -6.49 25.13
N ILE A 100 -30.00 -7.17 24.01
CA ILE A 100 -30.80 -6.63 22.92
C ILE A 100 -32.28 -6.71 23.33
N SER A 101 -32.94 -5.57 23.38
CA SER A 101 -34.38 -5.55 23.49
C SER A 101 -34.97 -5.47 22.08
N SER A 102 -35.38 -6.60 21.54
CA SER A 102 -36.07 -6.63 20.25
C SER A 102 -37.41 -5.90 20.36
N GLY A 103 -37.51 -4.75 19.68
CA GLY A 103 -38.80 -4.10 19.43
C GLY A 103 -39.65 -4.84 18.40
N SER A 104 -39.20 -5.99 17.93
CA SER A 104 -39.89 -6.80 16.93
C SER A 104 -40.91 -7.71 17.62
N MET A 105 -42.20 -7.63 17.20
CA MET A 105 -43.25 -8.57 17.61
C MET A 105 -43.11 -9.96 17.01
N ASN A 106 -42.08 -10.23 16.21
CA ASN A 106 -41.87 -11.56 15.60
C ASN A 106 -41.08 -12.45 16.54
N VAL A 107 -41.72 -13.40 17.14
CA VAL A 107 -41.16 -14.41 18.06
C VAL A 107 -40.01 -15.23 17.43
N ALA A 108 -39.99 -15.34 16.11
CA ALA A 108 -38.95 -16.07 15.36
C ALA A 108 -37.58 -15.33 15.31
N ASP A 109 -37.57 -14.00 15.47
CA ASP A 109 -36.37 -13.15 15.43
C ASP A 109 -35.98 -12.63 16.83
N ALA A 110 -36.66 -13.10 17.88
CA ALA A 110 -36.37 -12.71 19.25
C ALA A 110 -34.95 -13.20 19.65
N PRO A 111 -34.06 -12.33 20.15
CA PRO A 111 -32.75 -12.76 20.64
C PRO A 111 -32.96 -13.77 21.79
N THR A 112 -32.05 -14.74 21.83
CA THR A 112 -31.99 -15.69 22.94
C THR A 112 -31.85 -14.89 24.25
N ALA A 113 -32.67 -15.20 25.23
CA ALA A 113 -32.69 -14.44 26.50
C ALA A 113 -31.26 -14.37 27.09
N GLY A 114 -30.68 -13.17 27.15
CA GLY A 114 -29.30 -12.94 27.65
C GLY A 114 -28.24 -12.63 26.59
N GLU A 115 -28.55 -12.66 25.29
CA GLU A 115 -27.62 -12.30 24.24
C GLU A 115 -27.36 -10.80 24.24
N THR A 116 -26.07 -10.40 24.30
CA THR A 116 -25.66 -9.00 24.30
C THR A 116 -25.38 -8.49 22.89
N LYS A 117 -25.43 -7.17 22.69
CA LYS A 117 -25.02 -6.54 21.41
C LYS A 117 -23.58 -6.91 21.04
N ASN A 118 -22.68 -6.98 22.03
CA ASN A 118 -21.31 -7.41 21.84
C ASN A 118 -21.22 -8.85 21.30
N GLN A 119 -21.98 -9.78 21.90
CA GLN A 119 -22.02 -11.18 21.44
C GLN A 119 -22.47 -11.26 19.98
N MET A 120 -23.61 -10.64 19.67
CA MET A 120 -24.15 -10.60 18.31
C MET A 120 -23.17 -10.02 17.29
N ALA A 121 -22.51 -8.91 17.65
CA ALA A 121 -21.51 -8.28 16.78
C ALA A 121 -20.33 -9.23 16.53
N ARG A 122 -19.78 -9.86 17.56
CA ARG A 122 -18.66 -10.80 17.44
C ARG A 122 -18.99 -11.99 16.55
N ASP A 123 -20.15 -12.61 16.74
CA ASP A 123 -20.55 -13.78 15.97
C ASP A 123 -20.71 -13.42 14.49
N ALA A 124 -21.31 -12.27 14.19
CA ALA A 124 -21.46 -11.77 12.83
C ALA A 124 -20.12 -11.38 12.18
N ILE A 125 -19.22 -10.72 12.92
CA ILE A 125 -17.90 -10.34 12.43
C ILE A 125 -17.05 -11.60 12.16
N THR A 126 -17.07 -12.58 13.06
CA THR A 126 -16.35 -13.86 12.87
C THR A 126 -16.84 -14.58 11.61
N ALA A 127 -18.17 -14.68 11.42
CA ALA A 127 -18.74 -15.27 10.22
C ALA A 127 -18.36 -14.49 8.94
N PHE A 128 -18.31 -13.15 9.01
CA PHE A 128 -17.90 -12.29 7.92
C PHE A 128 -16.43 -12.51 7.53
N VAL A 129 -15.53 -12.52 8.50
CA VAL A 129 -14.09 -12.78 8.29
C VAL A 129 -13.88 -14.17 7.71
N ALA A 130 -14.61 -15.19 8.19
CA ALA A 130 -14.50 -16.56 7.72
C ALA A 130 -14.82 -16.75 6.22
N GLN A 131 -15.70 -15.94 5.66
CA GLN A 131 -16.13 -16.04 4.26
C GLN A 131 -15.15 -15.39 3.27
N ARG A 132 -14.19 -14.56 3.74
CA ARG A 132 -13.38 -13.67 2.88
C ARG A 132 -11.89 -14.04 2.88
N VAL A 133 -11.52 -15.04 2.06
CA VAL A 133 -10.18 -15.65 2.07
C VAL A 133 -9.08 -14.70 1.61
N ASN A 134 -9.37 -13.80 0.66
CA ASN A 134 -8.38 -12.98 -0.02
C ASN A 134 -8.18 -11.60 0.63
N ASP A 135 -9.00 -11.25 1.61
CA ASP A 135 -8.98 -9.94 2.22
C ASP A 135 -7.96 -9.83 3.35
N ARG A 136 -7.55 -8.60 3.60
CA ARG A 136 -6.76 -8.23 4.77
C ARG A 136 -7.67 -7.54 5.76
N PHE A 137 -7.67 -8.02 6.99
CA PHE A 137 -8.44 -7.43 8.06
C PHE A 137 -7.51 -6.75 9.07
N ALA A 138 -7.93 -5.59 9.55
CA ALA A 138 -7.46 -5.00 10.80
C ALA A 138 -8.63 -4.97 11.78
N PHE A 139 -8.35 -5.19 13.05
CA PHE A 139 -9.35 -5.14 14.09
C PHE A 139 -8.96 -4.13 15.16
N MET A 140 -9.85 -3.20 15.42
CA MET A 140 -9.66 -2.11 16.35
C MET A 140 -10.87 -1.96 17.26
N LEU A 141 -10.62 -1.74 18.54
CA LEU A 141 -11.61 -1.38 19.53
C LEU A 141 -11.53 0.11 19.83
N PHE A 142 -12.65 0.72 20.12
CA PHE A 142 -12.70 2.05 20.69
C PHE A 142 -13.63 2.10 21.91
N GLY A 143 -13.34 3.00 22.79
CA GLY A 143 -14.02 3.25 24.02
C GLY A 143 -13.40 4.51 24.61
N THR A 144 -12.86 4.46 25.82
CA THR A 144 -12.09 5.57 26.40
C THR A 144 -10.83 5.91 25.59
N HIS A 145 -10.21 4.89 24.93
CA HIS A 145 -9.09 5.07 24.02
C HIS A 145 -9.20 4.11 22.83
N PRO A 146 -8.81 4.52 21.62
CA PRO A 146 -8.71 3.60 20.51
C PRO A 146 -7.56 2.62 20.73
N MET A 147 -7.81 1.34 20.49
CA MET A 147 -6.85 0.25 20.65
C MET A 147 -6.82 -0.60 19.39
N LEU A 148 -5.70 -0.55 18.67
CA LEU A 148 -5.46 -1.47 17.55
C LEU A 148 -5.12 -2.85 18.12
N ALA A 149 -6.09 -3.77 18.08
CA ALA A 149 -5.90 -5.13 18.55
C ALA A 149 -5.10 -5.97 17.52
N VAL A 150 -5.39 -5.79 16.23
CA VAL A 150 -4.70 -6.50 15.14
C VAL A 150 -4.48 -5.56 13.97
N PRO A 151 -3.23 -5.38 13.49
CA PRO A 151 -2.93 -4.65 12.27
C PRO A 151 -3.38 -5.44 11.04
N PHE A 152 -3.42 -4.80 9.86
CA PHE A 152 -3.84 -5.45 8.61
C PHE A 152 -3.08 -6.75 8.35
N THR A 153 -3.79 -7.87 8.44
CA THR A 153 -3.27 -9.22 8.21
C THR A 153 -4.27 -10.08 7.42
N ARG A 154 -3.78 -11.18 6.88
CA ARG A 154 -4.60 -12.28 6.32
C ARG A 154 -4.70 -13.46 7.28
N ASP A 155 -4.00 -13.40 8.39
CA ASP A 155 -4.03 -14.45 9.41
C ASP A 155 -5.33 -14.37 10.20
N ARG A 156 -6.25 -15.27 9.89
CA ARG A 156 -7.56 -15.34 10.52
C ARG A 156 -7.50 -15.76 11.97
N THR A 157 -6.56 -16.60 12.32
CA THR A 157 -6.41 -17.09 13.69
C THR A 157 -6.19 -15.94 14.66
N VAL A 158 -5.37 -14.97 14.24
CA VAL A 158 -5.08 -13.77 15.02
C VAL A 158 -6.32 -12.86 15.11
N ILE A 159 -7.05 -12.70 14.00
CA ILE A 159 -8.28 -11.89 13.98
C ILE A 159 -9.35 -12.53 14.86
N ASP A 160 -9.60 -13.82 14.72
CA ASP A 160 -10.64 -14.54 15.49
C ASP A 160 -10.31 -14.51 17.00
N ALA A 161 -9.04 -14.67 17.36
CA ALA A 161 -8.59 -14.54 18.74
C ALA A 161 -8.84 -13.13 19.31
N ALA A 162 -8.58 -12.09 18.52
CA ALA A 162 -8.84 -10.71 18.93
C ALA A 162 -10.34 -10.42 19.08
N ILE A 163 -11.18 -10.89 18.15
CA ILE A 163 -12.64 -10.78 18.25
C ILE A 163 -13.13 -11.51 19.51
N ALA A 164 -12.67 -12.72 19.76
CA ALA A 164 -13.05 -13.50 20.96
C ALA A 164 -12.65 -12.77 22.25
N ALA A 165 -11.49 -12.12 22.28
CA ALA A 165 -11.00 -11.39 23.44
C ALA A 165 -11.89 -10.20 23.84
N THR A 166 -12.68 -9.63 22.93
CA THR A 166 -13.61 -8.51 23.23
C THR A 166 -14.78 -8.93 24.13
N GLY A 167 -15.04 -10.21 24.26
CA GLY A 167 -16.06 -10.74 25.17
C GLY A 167 -15.62 -10.84 26.63
N VAL A 168 -14.35 -10.56 26.92
CA VAL A 168 -13.76 -10.67 28.26
C VAL A 168 -13.68 -9.30 28.92
N GLY A 169 -14.33 -9.13 30.05
CA GLY A 169 -14.25 -7.92 30.84
C GLY A 169 -15.52 -7.07 30.82
N ARG A 170 -15.46 -5.93 31.52
CA ARG A 170 -16.51 -4.92 31.52
C ARG A 170 -16.17 -3.86 30.49
N GLY A 171 -17.14 -3.42 29.70
CA GLY A 171 -16.97 -2.33 28.72
C GLY A 171 -16.44 -1.05 29.37
N THR A 172 -15.85 -0.17 28.57
CA THR A 172 -15.35 1.13 29.01
C THR A 172 -16.52 2.09 29.33
N PRO A 173 -16.36 3.02 30.30
CA PRO A 173 -17.44 3.93 30.67
C PRO A 173 -17.72 4.99 29.61
N ASP A 174 -16.71 5.38 28.82
CA ASP A 174 -16.78 6.45 27.83
C ASP A 174 -16.59 5.91 26.41
N THR A 175 -17.13 6.67 25.44
CA THR A 175 -17.05 6.33 24.02
C THR A 175 -16.46 7.51 23.23
N LEU A 176 -15.15 7.49 22.98
CA LEU A 176 -14.45 8.47 22.14
C LEU A 176 -14.40 7.99 20.68
N LEU A 177 -15.58 8.05 20.02
CA LEU A 177 -15.73 7.60 18.63
C LEU A 177 -14.92 8.47 17.65
N ASP A 178 -14.82 9.77 17.92
CA ASP A 178 -14.04 10.73 17.15
C ASP A 178 -12.58 10.26 16.99
N ARG A 179 -11.93 9.95 18.11
CA ARG A 179 -10.55 9.44 18.12
C ARG A 179 -10.44 8.05 17.50
N GLY A 180 -11.46 7.21 17.72
CA GLY A 180 -11.53 5.88 17.11
C GLY A 180 -11.51 5.95 15.60
N ILE A 181 -12.37 6.79 14.99
CA ILE A 181 -12.43 6.93 13.53
C ILE A 181 -11.19 7.64 12.99
N GLN A 182 -10.66 8.68 13.66
CA GLN A 182 -9.43 9.35 13.24
C GLN A 182 -8.27 8.35 13.14
N TYR A 183 -8.05 7.59 14.19
CA TYR A 183 -6.96 6.58 14.19
C TYR A 183 -7.20 5.47 13.16
N ALA A 184 -8.46 5.04 12.97
CA ALA A 184 -8.82 4.08 11.93
C ALA A 184 -8.46 4.57 10.53
N VAL A 185 -8.68 5.86 10.25
CA VAL A 185 -8.33 6.48 8.96
C VAL A 185 -6.82 6.61 8.78
N GLU A 186 -6.09 6.99 9.83
CA GLU A 186 -4.63 7.10 9.83
C GLU A 186 -3.92 5.77 9.53
N LEU A 187 -4.53 4.65 9.89
CA LEU A 187 -3.98 3.32 9.57
C LEU A 187 -3.90 3.03 8.06
N PHE A 188 -4.60 3.77 7.24
CA PHE A 188 -4.49 3.69 5.77
C PHE A 188 -3.47 4.65 5.18
N ASP A 189 -2.96 5.61 5.96
CA ASP A 189 -1.99 6.60 5.47
C ASP A 189 -0.67 5.94 5.06
N GLY A 190 -0.14 6.40 3.93
CA GLY A 190 1.12 5.87 3.40
C GLY A 190 1.08 4.45 2.83
N ARG A 191 -0.06 3.76 2.88
CA ARG A 191 -0.21 2.42 2.31
C ARG A 191 -0.50 2.50 0.81
N ALA A 192 0.13 1.63 0.01
CA ALA A 192 -0.16 1.54 -1.42
C ALA A 192 -1.62 1.10 -1.65
N ARG A 193 -2.30 1.76 -2.59
CA ARG A 193 -3.70 1.43 -2.95
C ARG A 193 -3.71 0.25 -3.90
N THR A 194 -3.60 -0.95 -3.38
CA THR A 194 -3.60 -2.22 -4.14
C THR A 194 -4.91 -2.99 -4.07
N SER A 195 -5.90 -2.48 -3.31
CA SER A 195 -7.18 -3.13 -3.08
C SER A 195 -8.26 -2.09 -2.73
N SER A 196 -9.53 -2.47 -2.72
CA SER A 196 -10.58 -1.65 -2.11
C SER A 196 -10.31 -1.49 -0.62
N ARG A 197 -10.78 -0.37 -0.05
CA ARG A 197 -10.56 -0.04 1.35
C ARG A 197 -11.88 0.29 2.01
N ALA A 198 -12.10 -0.30 3.16
CA ALA A 198 -13.31 -0.07 3.91
C ALA A 198 -13.06 0.02 5.41
N ILE A 199 -13.82 0.88 6.09
CA ILE A 199 -13.98 0.87 7.54
C ILE A 199 -15.40 0.38 7.82
N VAL A 200 -15.53 -0.64 8.67
CA VAL A 200 -16.79 -1.15 9.17
C VAL A 200 -16.89 -0.77 10.63
N LEU A 201 -17.65 0.29 10.92
CA LEU A 201 -17.97 0.72 12.27
C LEU A 201 -19.13 -0.09 12.80
N VAL A 202 -18.94 -0.73 13.96
CA VAL A 202 -19.98 -1.46 14.69
C VAL A 202 -20.19 -0.81 16.05
N SER A 203 -21.30 -0.11 16.25
CA SER A 203 -21.58 0.66 17.46
C SER A 203 -23.08 0.84 17.66
N ASP A 204 -23.51 1.14 18.88
CA ASP A 204 -24.85 1.59 19.20
C ASP A 204 -25.07 3.11 19.07
N GLY A 205 -24.06 3.84 18.59
CA GLY A 205 -24.19 5.18 18.06
C GLY A 205 -24.19 6.34 19.06
N GLY A 206 -24.07 6.08 20.34
CA GLY A 206 -24.21 7.11 21.40
C GLY A 206 -23.08 8.14 21.54
N ALA A 207 -22.39 8.51 20.46
CA ALA A 207 -21.23 9.42 20.50
C ALA A 207 -21.39 10.67 19.62
N ARG A 208 -20.78 11.78 20.03
CA ARG A 208 -20.73 13.03 19.28
C ARG A 208 -19.33 13.26 18.73
N LEU A 209 -19.28 13.87 17.55
CA LEU A 209 -18.04 14.31 16.90
C LEU A 209 -17.93 15.83 17.00
N ASP A 210 -16.75 16.34 17.36
CA ASP A 210 -16.47 17.77 17.24
C ASP A 210 -16.21 18.18 15.78
N ASP A 211 -16.23 19.47 15.47
CA ASP A 211 -16.08 19.95 14.10
C ASP A 211 -14.67 19.73 13.55
N VAL A 212 -13.65 19.75 14.38
CA VAL A 212 -12.27 19.48 14.00
C VAL A 212 -12.10 18.01 13.61
N ALA A 213 -12.67 17.10 14.42
CA ALA A 213 -12.68 15.66 14.13
C ALA A 213 -13.44 15.36 12.83
N ARG A 214 -14.60 16.00 12.61
CA ARG A 214 -15.39 15.83 11.37
C ARG A 214 -14.57 16.18 10.13
N GLU A 215 -13.84 17.31 10.15
CA GLU A 215 -13.04 17.72 9.00
C GLU A 215 -11.85 16.77 8.78
N HIS A 216 -11.17 16.35 9.84
CA HIS A 216 -10.06 15.41 9.78
C HIS A 216 -10.50 14.06 9.20
N ILE A 217 -11.62 13.52 9.67
CA ILE A 217 -12.22 12.27 9.18
C ILE A 217 -12.58 12.38 7.70
N ARG A 218 -13.28 13.48 7.31
CA ARG A 218 -13.67 13.73 5.92
C ARG A 218 -12.46 13.77 4.98
N ALA A 219 -11.45 14.56 5.33
CA ALA A 219 -10.24 14.71 4.55
C ALA A 219 -9.46 13.38 4.44
N GLY A 220 -9.34 12.66 5.53
CA GLY A 220 -8.61 11.40 5.58
C GLY A 220 -9.29 10.27 4.80
N LEU A 221 -10.61 10.11 4.92
CA LEU A 221 -11.39 9.14 4.15
C LEU A 221 -11.28 9.43 2.65
N SER A 222 -11.40 10.70 2.26
CA SER A 222 -11.26 11.13 0.86
C SER A 222 -9.85 10.87 0.32
N ARG A 223 -8.81 11.27 1.07
CA ARG A 223 -7.41 11.07 0.69
C ARG A 223 -7.07 9.61 0.46
N ASN A 224 -7.57 8.73 1.33
CA ASN A 224 -7.31 7.30 1.27
C ASN A 224 -8.31 6.53 0.40
N GLY A 225 -9.40 7.16 -0.03
CA GLY A 225 -10.47 6.55 -0.82
C GLY A 225 -11.11 5.35 -0.11
N VAL A 226 -11.43 5.53 1.17
CA VAL A 226 -11.97 4.49 2.05
C VAL A 226 -13.49 4.57 2.05
N ALA A 227 -14.17 3.46 1.76
CA ALA A 227 -15.61 3.32 1.95
C ALA A 227 -15.93 3.20 3.44
N PHE A 228 -17.04 3.78 3.87
CA PHE A 228 -17.44 3.79 5.26
C PHE A 228 -18.78 3.06 5.44
N TYR A 229 -18.80 2.04 6.27
CA TYR A 229 -19.98 1.24 6.59
C TYR A 229 -20.29 1.39 8.07
N PHE A 230 -21.51 1.79 8.40
CA PHE A 230 -21.95 1.89 9.77
C PHE A 230 -23.00 0.82 10.06
N VAL A 231 -22.64 -0.13 10.90
CA VAL A 231 -23.54 -1.15 11.44
C VAL A 231 -24.05 -0.64 12.80
N TYR A 232 -25.20 -0.05 12.77
CA TYR A 232 -25.85 0.54 13.94
C TYR A 232 -26.66 -0.52 14.69
N LEU A 233 -26.27 -0.79 15.93
CA LEU A 233 -26.92 -1.77 16.81
C LEU A 233 -27.93 -1.06 17.71
N ARG A 234 -29.21 -1.22 17.43
CA ARG A 234 -30.25 -0.58 18.21
C ARG A 234 -30.38 -1.12 19.63
N SER A 235 -30.58 -0.21 20.58
CA SER A 235 -30.83 -0.51 22.00
C SER A 235 -32.31 -0.57 22.34
N GLY A 236 -33.15 -1.07 21.43
CA GLY A 236 -34.60 -1.20 21.62
C GLY A 236 -35.42 -0.01 21.13
N ILE A 237 -36.62 0.16 21.69
CA ILE A 237 -37.61 1.14 21.22
C ILE A 237 -37.21 2.61 21.42
N TYR A 238 -36.24 2.87 22.30
CA TYR A 238 -35.76 4.22 22.58
C TYR A 238 -34.66 4.68 21.62
N SER A 239 -34.08 3.77 20.85
CA SER A 239 -33.07 4.12 19.85
C SER A 239 -33.74 4.65 18.58
N PRO A 240 -33.28 5.79 18.01
CA PRO A 240 -33.88 6.37 16.82
C PRO A 240 -33.81 5.40 15.63
N ASP A 241 -34.81 5.48 14.76
CA ASP A 241 -34.79 4.77 13.48
C ASP A 241 -34.09 5.66 12.44
N LEU A 242 -32.84 5.30 12.14
CA LEU A 242 -32.01 6.06 11.20
C LEU A 242 -32.33 5.77 9.71
N HIS A 243 -33.18 4.79 9.39
CA HIS A 243 -33.71 4.61 8.03
C HIS A 243 -34.71 5.67 7.64
N ILE A 244 -35.43 6.19 8.63
CA ILE A 244 -36.25 7.38 8.45
C ILE A 244 -35.29 8.55 8.47
N ARG A 245 -35.22 9.32 7.38
CA ARG A 245 -34.34 10.49 7.30
C ARG A 245 -34.54 11.35 8.55
N PRO A 246 -33.49 11.56 9.37
CA PRO A 246 -33.64 12.31 10.61
C PRO A 246 -34.18 13.70 10.28
N ALA A 247 -35.24 14.13 10.97
CA ALA A 247 -35.70 15.50 10.86
C ALA A 247 -34.56 16.45 11.24
N ASP A 248 -34.48 17.61 10.61
CA ASP A 248 -33.45 18.62 10.94
C ASP A 248 -33.51 19.06 12.41
N THR A 249 -34.64 18.80 13.05
CA THR A 249 -34.89 19.06 14.50
C THR A 249 -34.44 17.91 15.40
N ASP A 250 -34.05 16.74 14.85
CA ASP A 250 -33.56 15.62 15.65
C ASP A 250 -32.07 15.86 16.01
N HIS A 251 -31.83 16.16 17.28
CA HIS A 251 -30.50 16.40 17.86
C HIS A 251 -29.97 15.20 18.63
N SER A 252 -30.55 14.00 18.42
CA SER A 252 -29.97 12.79 18.98
C SER A 252 -28.55 12.57 18.45
N PRO A 253 -27.61 12.08 19.28
CA PRO A 253 -26.22 11.83 18.86
C PRO A 253 -26.15 10.94 17.62
N GLU A 254 -27.02 9.93 17.55
CA GLU A 254 -27.08 8.98 16.43
C GLU A 254 -27.54 9.65 15.13
N ALA A 255 -28.53 10.53 15.20
CA ALA A 255 -29.00 11.28 14.04
C ALA A 255 -27.97 12.29 13.54
N GLU A 256 -27.27 12.99 14.44
CA GLU A 256 -26.17 13.89 14.09
C GLU A 256 -25.02 13.14 13.43
N LEU A 257 -24.65 11.99 13.97
CA LEU A 257 -23.61 11.12 13.42
C LEU A 257 -23.97 10.62 12.02
N HIS A 258 -25.20 10.14 11.84
CA HIS A 258 -25.69 9.68 10.55
C HIS A 258 -25.72 10.81 9.51
N ARG A 259 -26.17 12.01 9.86
CA ARG A 259 -26.13 13.21 8.99
C ARG A 259 -24.71 13.55 8.57
N PHE A 260 -23.75 13.49 9.50
CA PHE A 260 -22.35 13.69 9.17
C PHE A 260 -21.84 12.64 8.16
N PHE A 261 -22.13 11.36 8.39
CA PHE A 261 -21.68 10.31 7.46
C PHE A 261 -22.35 10.40 6.08
N LEU A 262 -23.58 10.85 5.99
CA LEU A 262 -24.24 11.16 4.71
C LEU A 262 -23.54 12.29 3.93
N SER A 263 -22.85 13.20 4.62
CA SER A 263 -22.10 14.31 4.01
C SER A 263 -20.70 13.91 3.51
N LEU A 264 -20.26 12.66 3.72
CA LEU A 264 -18.94 12.21 3.30
C LEU A 264 -18.82 12.16 1.78
N PRO A 265 -17.64 12.53 1.22
CA PRO A 265 -17.40 12.44 -0.23
C PRO A 265 -17.10 11.01 -0.69
N THR A 266 -16.89 10.08 0.23
CA THR A 266 -16.65 8.66 -0.03
C THR A 266 -17.91 7.84 0.10
N PRO A 267 -17.98 6.62 -0.49
CA PRO A 267 -19.13 5.75 -0.36
C PRO A 267 -19.45 5.49 1.12
N TYR A 268 -20.70 5.78 1.50
CA TYR A 268 -21.22 5.53 2.84
C TYR A 268 -22.49 4.69 2.76
N ARG A 269 -22.63 3.71 3.65
CA ARG A 269 -23.86 2.95 3.85
C ARG A 269 -24.13 2.70 5.31
N LEU A 270 -25.39 2.90 5.71
CA LEU A 270 -25.93 2.56 7.02
C LEU A 270 -26.58 1.18 6.95
N TYR A 271 -26.30 0.36 7.94
CA TYR A 271 -27.02 -0.89 8.24
C TYR A 271 -27.52 -0.81 9.67
N GLN A 272 -28.81 -0.77 9.84
CA GLN A 272 -29.45 -0.78 11.15
C GLN A 272 -29.81 -2.23 11.49
N ALA A 273 -29.46 -2.65 12.69
CA ALA A 273 -29.68 -4.02 13.13
C ALA A 273 -30.21 -4.06 14.57
N ASP A 274 -31.28 -4.80 14.76
CA ASP A 274 -31.91 -5.13 16.05
C ASP A 274 -32.00 -6.65 16.27
N SER A 275 -31.41 -7.44 15.37
CA SER A 275 -31.34 -8.89 15.46
C SER A 275 -30.04 -9.45 14.85
N PRO A 276 -29.56 -10.64 15.29
CA PRO A 276 -28.39 -11.30 14.71
C PRO A 276 -28.47 -11.50 13.20
N GLN A 277 -29.66 -11.81 12.69
CA GLN A 277 -29.90 -12.02 11.26
C GLN A 277 -29.69 -10.74 10.45
N GLN A 278 -30.06 -9.59 10.99
CA GLN A 278 -29.85 -8.29 10.33
C GLN A 278 -28.37 -7.91 10.31
N VAL A 279 -27.62 -8.17 11.39
CA VAL A 279 -26.16 -7.96 11.39
C VAL A 279 -25.47 -8.87 10.36
N ALA A 280 -25.87 -10.15 10.30
CA ALA A 280 -25.34 -11.09 9.32
C ALA A 280 -25.66 -10.66 7.87
N ARG A 281 -26.87 -10.14 7.60
CA ARG A 281 -27.23 -9.56 6.30
C ARG A 281 -26.39 -8.34 5.96
N ALA A 282 -26.19 -7.42 6.92
CA ALA A 282 -25.34 -6.26 6.75
C ALA A 282 -23.92 -6.66 6.36
N MET A 283 -23.32 -7.62 7.05
CA MET A 283 -21.99 -8.15 6.75
C MET A 283 -21.93 -8.80 5.36
N SER A 284 -22.96 -9.55 4.96
CA SER A 284 -23.05 -10.15 3.62
C SER A 284 -23.16 -9.09 2.51
N ASP A 285 -23.87 -8.00 2.76
CA ASP A 285 -23.98 -6.89 1.81
C ASP A 285 -22.65 -6.12 1.67
N ILE A 286 -21.95 -5.86 2.78
CA ILE A 286 -20.61 -5.29 2.78
C ILE A 286 -19.66 -6.20 1.99
N ALA A 287 -19.74 -7.52 2.21
CA ALA A 287 -18.95 -8.50 1.47
C ALA A 287 -19.16 -8.38 -0.04
N ARG A 288 -20.39 -8.24 -0.51
CA ARG A 288 -20.70 -8.08 -1.94
C ARG A 288 -20.17 -6.77 -2.51
N ASN A 289 -20.31 -5.67 -1.77
CA ASN A 289 -19.85 -4.36 -2.22
C ASN A 289 -18.33 -4.26 -2.38
N GLU A 290 -17.59 -4.91 -1.48
CA GLU A 290 -16.12 -4.88 -1.47
C GLU A 290 -15.48 -6.01 -2.31
N ASN A 291 -16.26 -6.84 -2.97
CA ASN A 291 -15.76 -7.89 -3.88
C ASN A 291 -15.52 -7.38 -5.32
N ALA A 292 -15.84 -6.13 -5.61
CA ALA A 292 -15.62 -5.59 -6.95
C ALA A 292 -14.11 -5.59 -7.27
N PRO A 293 -13.68 -6.13 -8.44
CA PRO A 293 -12.30 -6.05 -8.85
C PRO A 293 -11.93 -4.58 -9.05
N VAL A 294 -10.98 -4.10 -8.27
CA VAL A 294 -10.52 -2.71 -8.38
C VAL A 294 -9.25 -2.71 -9.23
N SER A 295 -9.29 -1.98 -10.34
CA SER A 295 -8.11 -1.80 -11.19
C SER A 295 -7.29 -0.63 -10.69
N PHE A 296 -6.05 -0.89 -10.30
CA PHE A 296 -5.08 0.13 -9.91
C PHE A 296 -4.06 0.31 -11.01
N VAL A 297 -3.61 1.54 -11.16
CA VAL A 297 -2.44 1.84 -11.97
C VAL A 297 -1.23 1.81 -11.03
N GLU A 298 -0.54 0.70 -10.99
CA GLU A 298 0.73 0.58 -10.27
C GLU A 298 1.87 0.96 -11.20
N ARG A 299 2.73 1.86 -10.74
CA ARG A 299 3.99 2.13 -11.42
C ARG A 299 4.98 1.06 -10.98
N LEU A 300 5.29 0.15 -11.88
CA LEU A 300 6.34 -0.83 -11.64
C LEU A 300 7.67 -0.12 -11.31
N PRO A 301 8.47 -0.66 -10.39
CA PRO A 301 9.77 -0.09 -10.07
C PRO A 301 10.63 -0.04 -11.33
N ARG A 302 11.38 1.04 -11.48
CA ARG A 302 12.30 1.25 -12.59
C ARG A 302 13.30 0.11 -12.68
N GLN A 303 13.44 -0.49 -13.85
CA GLN A 303 14.44 -1.51 -14.10
C GLN A 303 15.77 -0.84 -14.46
N ASP A 304 16.74 -0.90 -13.55
CA ASP A 304 18.10 -0.41 -13.75
C ASP A 304 18.93 -1.42 -14.58
N ARG A 305 19.53 -0.93 -15.65
CA ARG A 305 20.43 -1.71 -16.51
C ARG A 305 21.87 -1.24 -16.47
N SER A 306 22.25 -0.38 -15.55
CA SER A 306 23.64 0.08 -15.36
C SER A 306 24.61 -1.08 -15.17
N THR A 307 24.17 -2.19 -14.60
CA THR A 307 24.97 -3.42 -14.38
C THR A 307 25.59 -3.95 -15.68
N TRP A 308 24.87 -3.90 -16.80
CA TRP A 308 25.40 -4.35 -18.09
C TRP A 308 26.52 -3.41 -18.62
N CYS A 309 26.38 -2.11 -18.35
CA CYS A 309 27.41 -1.14 -18.72
C CYS A 309 28.68 -1.37 -17.91
N TYR A 310 28.57 -1.58 -16.61
CA TYR A 310 29.73 -1.90 -15.76
C TYR A 310 30.37 -3.24 -16.08
N ALA A 311 29.58 -4.27 -16.42
CA ALA A 311 30.09 -5.56 -16.88
C ALA A 311 30.91 -5.40 -18.17
N THR A 312 30.43 -4.62 -19.13
CA THR A 312 31.14 -4.34 -20.37
C THR A 312 32.46 -3.61 -20.09
N ALA A 313 32.44 -2.60 -19.22
CA ALA A 313 33.65 -1.88 -18.81
C ALA A 313 34.67 -2.80 -18.15
N LEU A 314 34.22 -3.72 -17.28
CA LEU A 314 35.08 -4.67 -16.58
C LEU A 314 35.75 -5.64 -17.55
N VAL A 315 35.01 -6.18 -18.53
CA VAL A 315 35.56 -7.06 -19.57
C VAL A 315 36.62 -6.31 -20.39
N CYS A 316 36.35 -5.06 -20.80
CA CYS A 316 37.34 -4.26 -21.54
C CYS A 316 38.59 -3.98 -20.69
N CYS A 317 38.44 -3.67 -19.41
CA CYS A 317 39.57 -3.48 -18.49
C CYS A 317 40.40 -4.76 -18.32
N ALA A 318 39.74 -5.93 -18.21
CA ALA A 318 40.44 -7.21 -18.11
C ALA A 318 41.24 -7.53 -19.37
N LEU A 319 40.67 -7.23 -20.55
CA LEU A 319 41.41 -7.36 -21.83
C LEU A 319 42.62 -6.43 -21.88
N LEU A 320 42.47 -5.18 -21.47
CA LEU A 320 43.56 -4.20 -21.43
C LEU A 320 44.67 -4.62 -20.48
N THR A 321 44.39 -5.13 -19.32
CA THR A 321 45.36 -5.63 -18.33
C THR A 321 46.01 -6.89 -18.78
N GLY A 322 45.29 -7.82 -19.43
CA GLY A 322 45.82 -9.04 -19.97
C GLY A 322 46.87 -8.85 -21.07
N VAL A 323 46.56 -7.95 -22.02
CA VAL A 323 47.53 -7.61 -23.09
C VAL A 323 48.76 -6.88 -22.51
N TRP A 324 48.59 -6.00 -21.54
CA TRP A 324 49.71 -5.33 -20.86
C TRP A 324 50.65 -6.34 -20.16
N PHE A 325 50.08 -7.36 -19.53
CA PHE A 325 50.85 -8.42 -18.85
C PHE A 325 51.61 -9.28 -19.87
N MET A 326 51.02 -9.58 -21.04
CA MET A 326 51.65 -10.34 -22.12
C MET A 326 52.84 -9.54 -22.73
N GLN A 327 52.68 -8.24 -22.94
CA GLN A 327 53.75 -7.39 -23.43
C GLN A 327 54.95 -7.32 -22.45
N LYS A 328 54.71 -7.22 -21.14
CA LYS A 328 55.78 -7.24 -20.13
C LYS A 328 56.54 -8.59 -20.08
N ARG A 329 55.83 -9.69 -20.35
CA ARG A 329 56.45 -11.02 -20.37
C ARG A 329 57.33 -11.26 -21.61
N SER A 330 57.01 -10.64 -22.73
CA SER A 330 57.77 -10.72 -23.99
C SER A 330 59.04 -9.85 -23.98
N LEU A 331 59.14 -8.92 -23.03
CA LEU A 331 60.33 -8.03 -22.89
C LEU A 331 61.30 -8.48 -21.79
N ARG A 332 61.02 -9.65 -21.15
CA ARG A 332 61.95 -10.33 -20.26
C ARG A 332 62.46 -11.62 -20.96
#